data_814bf662524a272a1634aa9f5d9bdb90
#
_entry.id   814bf662524a272a1634aa9f5d9bdb90
#
_cell.length_a   1.000
_cell.length_b   1.000
_cell.length_c   1.000
_cell.angle_alpha   90.00
_cell.angle_beta   90.00
_cell.angle_gamma   90.00
#
_symmetry.space_group_name_H-M   'P 1'
#
loop_
_entity.id
_entity.type
_entity.pdbx_description
1 polymer ?
#
loop_
_entity_poly.entity_id
_entity_poly.type
_entity_poly.pdbx_seq_one_letter_code
_entity_poly.pdbx_strand_id
1 'polypeptide(L)'
;MTDALEEALPAVLQGTKLVTLAQNVPGPAAASRLQDLGASVIKIEPPNGDPLASANPAWYGTLVAGQKVVQLDLKDAPDRARLDEYLAEADVVLTSSRPNSLARLGLGQEELRGRYPRLCYVAITGYPAPREDAPGHDLTYLAEWGLLSPPDMPRTLLADLGGAERAVSATLALLLRRAQGRGGGYAQVALSEAAAFFAGPLAYGITKPGAPLGGGFPGYSLYEARDGWISVAVLEQHFWERLLLELDLEDATREDLEEAFMRKTAKEWEQWAKERDLPLAALRDVP
;
A
#
# COMPACT_ATOMS: atom_id res chain seq x y z
N MET A 1 9.96 11.84 -2.70
CA MET A 1 10.22 10.41 -2.96
C MET A 1 9.98 10.01 -4.42
N THR A 2 9.33 10.85 -5.21
CA THR A 2 9.08 10.68 -6.65
C THR A 2 10.33 10.85 -7.52
N ASP A 3 11.16 11.86 -7.28
CA ASP A 3 12.29 12.22 -8.16
C ASP A 3 13.33 11.10 -8.38
N ALA A 4 13.66 10.31 -7.36
CA ALA A 4 14.68 9.26 -7.49
C ALA A 4 14.20 8.02 -8.28
N LEU A 5 12.88 7.76 -8.30
CA LEU A 5 12.30 6.69 -9.11
C LEU A 5 12.10 7.13 -10.56
N GLU A 6 11.79 8.40 -10.81
CA GLU A 6 11.68 8.97 -12.16
C GLU A 6 13.03 8.98 -12.91
N GLU A 7 14.13 9.20 -12.19
CA GLU A 7 15.49 9.14 -12.75
C GLU A 7 15.96 7.70 -13.01
N ALA A 8 15.53 6.74 -12.20
CA ALA A 8 15.96 5.34 -12.27
C ALA A 8 15.10 4.44 -13.17
N LEU A 9 13.82 4.77 -13.36
CA LEU A 9 12.87 3.99 -14.16
C LEU A 9 12.20 4.90 -15.21
N PRO A 10 12.83 5.08 -16.37
CA PRO A 10 12.16 5.81 -17.45
C PRO A 10 10.82 5.14 -17.74
N ALA A 11 9.79 5.94 -17.95
CA ALA A 11 8.37 5.61 -18.16
C ALA A 11 8.13 4.23 -18.85
N VAL A 12 8.36 3.13 -18.11
CA VAL A 12 8.30 1.75 -18.64
C VAL A 12 6.92 1.37 -19.15
N LEU A 13 5.89 2.11 -18.73
CA LEU A 13 4.51 1.97 -19.18
C LEU A 13 4.10 3.04 -20.19
N GLN A 14 5.06 3.78 -20.77
CA GLN A 14 4.73 4.76 -21.82
C GLN A 14 3.96 4.10 -22.95
N GLY A 15 2.83 4.70 -23.31
CA GLY A 15 1.92 4.17 -24.34
C GLY A 15 0.94 3.10 -23.82
N THR A 16 1.05 2.66 -22.57
CA THR A 16 0.06 1.77 -21.93
C THR A 16 -1.17 2.57 -21.51
N LYS A 17 -2.36 2.08 -21.88
CA LYS A 17 -3.65 2.68 -21.54
C LYS A 17 -4.33 1.89 -20.42
N LEU A 18 -4.52 2.51 -19.26
CA LEU A 18 -5.25 1.97 -18.13
C LEU A 18 -6.67 2.57 -18.05
N VAL A 19 -7.68 1.74 -18.03
CA VAL A 19 -9.04 2.12 -17.62
C VAL A 19 -9.30 1.59 -16.22
N THR A 20 -9.59 2.46 -15.27
CA THR A 20 -9.88 2.04 -13.90
C THR A 20 -11.31 2.39 -13.50
N LEU A 21 -12.03 1.37 -13.00
CA LEU A 21 -13.32 1.49 -12.32
C LEU A 21 -13.15 1.31 -10.80
N ALA A 22 -11.90 1.18 -10.36
CA ALA A 22 -11.60 0.96 -8.95
C ALA A 22 -11.76 2.24 -8.14
N GLN A 23 -12.32 2.12 -6.95
CA GLN A 23 -12.71 3.21 -6.05
C GLN A 23 -12.07 3.03 -4.67
N ASN A 24 -12.34 3.96 -3.78
CA ASN A 24 -11.81 4.08 -2.44
C ASN A 24 -10.27 4.27 -2.44
N VAL A 25 -9.54 3.66 -1.49
CA VAL A 25 -8.09 3.83 -1.38
C VAL A 25 -7.31 2.95 -2.34
N PRO A 26 -7.53 1.61 -2.39
CA PRO A 26 -6.62 0.73 -3.11
C PRO A 26 -6.62 0.96 -4.63
N GLY A 27 -7.79 1.31 -5.20
CA GLY A 27 -7.90 1.57 -6.63
C GLY A 27 -7.16 2.81 -7.10
N PRO A 28 -7.48 4.00 -6.59
CA PRO A 28 -6.76 5.24 -6.90
C PRO A 28 -5.26 5.17 -6.60
N ALA A 29 -4.84 4.54 -5.49
CA ALA A 29 -3.43 4.37 -5.16
C ALA A 29 -2.71 3.51 -6.20
N ALA A 30 -3.27 2.37 -6.62
CA ALA A 30 -2.70 1.54 -7.67
C ALA A 30 -2.63 2.26 -9.02
N ALA A 31 -3.69 3.00 -9.39
CA ALA A 31 -3.74 3.75 -10.64
C ALA A 31 -2.70 4.89 -10.67
N SER A 32 -2.52 5.61 -9.56
CA SER A 32 -1.49 6.64 -9.40
C SER A 32 -0.08 6.04 -9.60
N ARG A 33 0.21 4.91 -8.94
CA ARG A 33 1.52 4.24 -9.08
C ARG A 33 1.79 3.76 -10.52
N LEU A 34 0.78 3.25 -11.23
CA LEU A 34 0.92 2.87 -12.64
C LEU A 34 1.12 4.09 -13.55
N GLN A 35 0.51 5.23 -13.20
CA GLN A 35 0.74 6.50 -13.90
C GLN A 35 2.16 7.01 -13.68
N ASP A 36 2.71 6.95 -12.47
CA ASP A 36 4.10 7.31 -12.17
C ASP A 36 5.09 6.48 -13.03
N LEU A 37 4.70 5.25 -13.39
CA LEU A 37 5.46 4.40 -14.31
C LEU A 37 5.22 4.72 -15.80
N GLY A 38 4.40 5.73 -16.11
CA GLY A 38 4.18 6.25 -17.47
C GLY A 38 2.88 5.80 -18.15
N ALA A 39 1.99 5.08 -17.46
CA ALA A 39 0.69 4.72 -18.03
C ALA A 39 -0.23 5.95 -18.17
N SER A 40 -1.00 6.02 -19.25
CA SER A 40 -2.12 6.95 -19.34
C SER A 40 -3.36 6.37 -18.68
N VAL A 41 -3.98 7.11 -17.76
CA VAL A 41 -5.08 6.62 -16.93
C VAL A 41 -6.39 7.34 -17.25
N ILE A 42 -7.43 6.54 -17.52
CA ILE A 42 -8.82 7.00 -17.56
C ILE A 42 -9.54 6.39 -16.36
N LYS A 43 -9.94 7.23 -15.40
CA LYS A 43 -10.71 6.82 -14.25
C LYS A 43 -12.20 7.02 -14.49
N ILE A 44 -12.95 5.93 -14.40
CA ILE A 44 -14.42 5.93 -14.55
C ILE A 44 -15.04 5.92 -13.15
N GLU A 45 -15.88 6.87 -12.89
CA GLU A 45 -16.61 7.01 -11.63
C GLU A 45 -18.13 6.94 -11.85
N PRO A 46 -18.89 6.47 -10.86
CA PRO A 46 -20.33 6.59 -10.88
C PRO A 46 -20.74 8.07 -10.78
N PRO A 47 -22.02 8.43 -11.06
CA PRO A 47 -22.51 9.80 -11.00
C PRO A 47 -22.29 10.53 -9.66
N ASN A 48 -22.22 9.76 -8.56
CA ASN A 48 -21.95 10.30 -7.22
C ASN A 48 -20.45 10.38 -6.87
N GLY A 49 -19.55 10.08 -7.81
CA GLY A 49 -18.10 10.15 -7.64
C GLY A 49 -17.49 9.00 -6.84
N ASP A 50 -16.20 9.14 -6.54
CA ASP A 50 -15.46 8.22 -5.68
C ASP A 50 -15.71 8.55 -4.19
N PRO A 51 -16.01 7.56 -3.33
CA PRO A 51 -16.14 7.79 -1.89
C PRO A 51 -14.94 8.47 -1.24
N LEU A 52 -13.71 8.21 -1.71
CA LEU A 52 -12.51 8.86 -1.21
C LEU A 52 -12.51 10.38 -1.50
N ALA A 53 -13.06 10.80 -2.64
CA ALA A 53 -13.19 12.21 -2.98
C ALA A 53 -14.07 12.98 -1.96
N SER A 54 -15.08 12.30 -1.42
CA SER A 54 -15.95 12.87 -0.37
C SER A 54 -15.29 12.80 1.01
N ALA A 55 -14.56 11.73 1.31
CA ALA A 55 -13.95 11.52 2.62
C ALA A 55 -12.69 12.38 2.83
N ASN A 56 -11.84 12.48 1.82
CA ASN A 56 -10.62 13.27 1.84
C ASN A 56 -10.29 13.83 0.45
N PRO A 57 -10.87 14.98 0.06
CA PRO A 57 -10.68 15.59 -1.26
C PRO A 57 -9.21 15.90 -1.58
N ALA A 58 -8.43 16.30 -0.58
CA ALA A 58 -7.03 16.66 -0.78
C ALA A 58 -6.20 15.44 -1.19
N TRP A 59 -6.32 14.33 -0.44
CA TRP A 59 -5.60 13.11 -0.77
C TRP A 59 -6.10 12.48 -2.09
N TYR A 60 -7.42 12.44 -2.28
CA TYR A 60 -7.98 11.99 -3.55
C TYR A 60 -7.39 12.79 -4.73
N GLY A 61 -7.35 14.12 -4.62
CA GLY A 61 -6.77 14.99 -5.65
C GLY A 61 -5.32 14.66 -6.00
N THR A 62 -4.51 14.29 -5.02
CA THR A 62 -3.11 13.85 -5.28
C THR A 62 -3.06 12.52 -6.04
N LEU A 63 -3.94 11.57 -5.71
CA LEU A 63 -3.97 10.25 -6.33
C LEU A 63 -4.48 10.26 -7.78
N VAL A 64 -5.32 11.23 -8.15
CA VAL A 64 -5.85 11.32 -9.52
C VAL A 64 -5.21 12.45 -10.35
N ALA A 65 -4.20 13.11 -9.80
CA ALA A 65 -3.51 14.19 -10.50
C ALA A 65 -2.98 13.70 -11.87
N GLY A 66 -3.33 14.43 -12.94
CA GLY A 66 -2.95 14.06 -14.33
C GLY A 66 -3.78 12.96 -14.98
N GLN A 67 -4.73 12.34 -14.27
CA GLN A 67 -5.65 11.35 -14.83
C GLN A 67 -6.86 12.01 -15.51
N LYS A 68 -7.42 11.33 -16.50
CA LYS A 68 -8.73 11.71 -17.06
C LYS A 68 -9.84 11.07 -16.24
N VAL A 69 -10.49 11.85 -15.37
CA VAL A 69 -11.65 11.38 -14.59
C VAL A 69 -12.92 11.62 -15.42
N VAL A 70 -13.75 10.58 -15.55
CA VAL A 70 -15.01 10.59 -16.31
C VAL A 70 -16.10 9.97 -15.47
N GLN A 71 -17.22 10.69 -15.27
CA GLN A 71 -18.39 10.16 -14.60
C GLN A 71 -19.32 9.49 -15.61
N LEU A 72 -19.71 8.25 -15.34
CA LEU A 72 -20.62 7.46 -16.18
C LEU A 72 -21.62 6.69 -15.30
N ASP A 73 -22.90 6.76 -15.67
CA ASP A 73 -23.89 5.81 -15.15
C ASP A 73 -23.88 4.54 -15.99
N LEU A 74 -23.26 3.49 -15.51
CA LEU A 74 -23.12 2.23 -16.25
C LEU A 74 -24.46 1.47 -16.43
N LYS A 75 -25.57 1.98 -15.90
CA LYS A 75 -26.93 1.50 -16.18
C LYS A 75 -27.54 2.21 -17.37
N ASP A 76 -27.00 3.37 -17.77
CA ASP A 76 -27.42 4.14 -18.93
C ASP A 76 -26.72 3.62 -20.19
N ALA A 77 -27.48 3.40 -21.29
CA ALA A 77 -26.94 2.79 -22.49
C ALA A 77 -25.90 3.68 -23.22
N PRO A 78 -26.08 4.99 -23.38
CA PRO A 78 -25.06 5.90 -23.92
C PRO A 78 -23.76 5.88 -23.12
N ASP A 79 -23.82 5.96 -21.78
CA ASP A 79 -22.65 5.95 -20.91
C ASP A 79 -21.94 4.59 -20.96
N ARG A 80 -22.71 3.51 -21.08
CA ARG A 80 -22.16 2.18 -21.28
C ARG A 80 -21.42 2.06 -22.61
N ALA A 81 -21.98 2.56 -23.70
CA ALA A 81 -21.29 2.57 -25.01
C ALA A 81 -19.98 3.35 -24.93
N ARG A 82 -19.97 4.48 -24.22
CA ARG A 82 -18.76 5.29 -24.01
C ARG A 82 -17.68 4.54 -23.19
N LEU A 83 -18.08 3.75 -22.17
CA LEU A 83 -17.14 2.88 -21.49
C LEU A 83 -16.56 1.83 -22.42
N ASP A 84 -17.38 1.21 -23.28
CA ASP A 84 -16.92 0.22 -24.23
C ASP A 84 -15.93 0.78 -25.25
N GLU A 85 -16.05 2.05 -25.66
CA GLU A 85 -15.03 2.75 -26.48
C GLU A 85 -13.68 2.83 -25.73
N TYR A 86 -13.68 3.20 -24.45
CA TYR A 86 -12.44 3.24 -23.67
C TYR A 86 -11.82 1.85 -23.48
N LEU A 87 -12.66 0.82 -23.22
CA LEU A 87 -12.19 -0.56 -23.03
C LEU A 87 -11.62 -1.18 -24.33
N ALA A 88 -12.15 -0.81 -25.47
CA ALA A 88 -11.65 -1.28 -26.78
C ALA A 88 -10.20 -0.85 -27.04
N GLU A 89 -9.78 0.28 -26.50
CA GLU A 89 -8.43 0.80 -26.62
C GLU A 89 -7.52 0.50 -25.40
N ALA A 90 -8.09 -0.07 -24.33
CA ALA A 90 -7.37 -0.29 -23.07
C ALA A 90 -6.40 -1.48 -23.18
N ASP A 91 -5.25 -1.31 -22.58
CA ASP A 91 -4.29 -2.39 -22.32
C ASP A 91 -4.61 -3.10 -21.00
N VAL A 92 -5.09 -2.34 -20.03
CA VAL A 92 -5.38 -2.80 -18.67
C VAL A 92 -6.73 -2.27 -18.22
N VAL A 93 -7.51 -3.10 -17.56
CA VAL A 93 -8.65 -2.69 -16.76
C VAL A 93 -8.40 -3.03 -15.29
N LEU A 94 -8.62 -2.07 -14.41
CA LEU A 94 -8.50 -2.21 -12.97
C LEU A 94 -9.87 -2.01 -12.32
N THR A 95 -10.30 -2.94 -11.46
CA THR A 95 -11.58 -2.86 -10.76
C THR A 95 -11.41 -3.12 -9.26
N SER A 96 -12.31 -2.56 -8.43
CA SER A 96 -12.41 -2.87 -7.00
C SER A 96 -13.84 -3.19 -6.55
N SER A 97 -14.75 -3.31 -7.49
CA SER A 97 -16.13 -3.70 -7.21
C SER A 97 -16.25 -5.23 -7.07
N ARG A 98 -17.26 -5.67 -6.30
CA ARG A 98 -17.54 -7.08 -6.12
C ARG A 98 -17.78 -7.77 -7.46
N PRO A 99 -17.19 -8.97 -7.71
CA PRO A 99 -17.32 -9.67 -8.99
C PRO A 99 -18.77 -9.86 -9.46
N ASN A 100 -19.68 -10.23 -8.55
CA ASN A 100 -21.10 -10.39 -8.87
C ASN A 100 -21.76 -9.07 -9.32
N SER A 101 -21.31 -7.93 -8.84
CA SER A 101 -21.83 -6.64 -9.27
C SER A 101 -21.32 -6.28 -10.67
N LEU A 102 -20.05 -6.56 -10.96
CA LEU A 102 -19.48 -6.37 -12.30
C LEU A 102 -20.10 -7.33 -13.33
N ALA A 103 -20.33 -8.59 -12.96
CA ALA A 103 -20.98 -9.56 -13.84
C ALA A 103 -22.39 -9.10 -14.25
N ARG A 104 -23.21 -8.57 -13.32
CA ARG A 104 -24.52 -8.00 -13.64
C ARG A 104 -24.49 -6.82 -14.60
N LEU A 105 -23.36 -6.09 -14.64
CA LEU A 105 -23.12 -5.00 -15.59
C LEU A 105 -22.46 -5.48 -16.88
N GLY A 106 -22.23 -6.77 -17.09
CA GLY A 106 -21.50 -7.29 -18.24
C GLY A 106 -20.03 -6.82 -18.26
N LEU A 107 -19.46 -6.62 -17.08
CA LEU A 107 -18.06 -6.21 -16.87
C LEU A 107 -17.27 -7.29 -16.13
N GLY A 108 -17.81 -8.50 -16.06
CA GLY A 108 -17.13 -9.66 -15.50
C GLY A 108 -15.85 -10.00 -16.28
N GLN A 109 -14.91 -10.65 -15.61
CA GLN A 109 -13.61 -10.96 -16.20
C GLN A 109 -13.69 -11.87 -17.45
N GLU A 110 -14.61 -12.83 -17.45
CA GLU A 110 -14.81 -13.74 -18.58
C GLU A 110 -15.36 -13.00 -19.79
N GLU A 111 -16.37 -12.15 -19.58
CA GLU A 111 -17.01 -11.38 -20.62
C GLU A 111 -16.05 -10.35 -21.25
N LEU A 112 -15.36 -9.55 -20.45
CA LEU A 112 -14.43 -8.56 -20.97
C LEU A 112 -13.25 -9.21 -21.70
N ARG A 113 -12.73 -10.32 -21.21
CA ARG A 113 -11.64 -11.05 -21.88
C ARG A 113 -12.10 -11.75 -23.15
N GLY A 114 -13.37 -12.19 -23.21
CA GLY A 114 -13.97 -12.70 -24.44
C GLY A 114 -14.09 -11.62 -25.51
N ARG A 115 -14.51 -10.41 -25.13
CA ARG A 115 -14.64 -9.23 -26.03
C ARG A 115 -13.29 -8.63 -26.40
N TYR A 116 -12.34 -8.60 -25.47
CA TYR A 116 -11.02 -7.97 -25.59
C TYR A 116 -9.90 -8.95 -25.22
N PRO A 117 -9.50 -9.89 -26.06
CA PRO A 117 -8.56 -10.98 -25.72
C PRO A 117 -7.16 -10.51 -25.31
N ARG A 118 -6.79 -9.28 -25.63
CA ARG A 118 -5.51 -8.67 -25.25
C ARG A 118 -5.56 -7.88 -23.96
N LEU A 119 -6.76 -7.65 -23.40
CA LEU A 119 -6.96 -6.88 -22.20
C LEU A 119 -6.40 -7.63 -20.98
N CYS A 120 -5.58 -6.93 -20.19
CA CYS A 120 -5.13 -7.38 -18.88
C CYS A 120 -6.15 -6.92 -17.85
N TYR A 121 -6.80 -7.87 -17.16
CA TYR A 121 -7.83 -7.57 -16.17
C TYR A 121 -7.28 -7.78 -14.76
N VAL A 122 -7.22 -6.74 -13.95
CA VAL A 122 -6.83 -6.81 -12.53
C VAL A 122 -8.04 -6.47 -11.66
N ALA A 123 -8.43 -7.41 -10.80
CA ALA A 123 -9.52 -7.23 -9.84
C ALA A 123 -8.97 -7.12 -8.42
N ILE A 124 -9.18 -5.99 -7.78
CA ILE A 124 -8.95 -5.83 -6.34
C ILE A 124 -10.23 -6.30 -5.63
N THR A 125 -10.11 -7.28 -4.74
CA THR A 125 -11.23 -7.82 -3.94
C THR A 125 -10.89 -7.76 -2.45
N GLY A 126 -11.88 -7.80 -1.59
CA GLY A 126 -11.64 -7.89 -0.14
C GLY A 126 -10.99 -9.21 0.25
N TYR A 127 -11.56 -10.30 -0.27
CA TYR A 127 -11.13 -11.67 0.00
C TYR A 127 -10.86 -12.44 -1.31
N PRO A 128 -10.04 -13.51 -1.26
CA PRO A 128 -9.89 -14.41 -2.39
C PRO A 128 -11.14 -15.27 -2.58
N ALA A 129 -11.25 -15.93 -3.76
CA ALA A 129 -12.30 -16.91 -4.01
C ALA A 129 -12.30 -18.03 -2.94
N PRO A 130 -13.46 -18.53 -2.53
CA PRO A 130 -14.81 -18.18 -2.99
C PRO A 130 -15.48 -17.04 -2.18
N ARG A 131 -14.73 -16.24 -1.42
CA ARG A 131 -15.24 -15.18 -0.53
C ARG A 131 -15.16 -13.77 -1.13
N GLU A 132 -14.89 -13.63 -2.41
CA GLU A 132 -14.60 -12.34 -3.08
C GLU A 132 -15.75 -11.32 -3.02
N ASP A 133 -16.98 -11.79 -2.83
CA ASP A 133 -18.16 -10.94 -2.63
C ASP A 133 -18.45 -10.60 -1.15
N ALA A 134 -17.69 -11.16 -0.21
CA ALA A 134 -17.85 -10.85 1.21
C ALA A 134 -17.50 -9.39 1.52
N PRO A 135 -18.26 -8.74 2.43
CA PRO A 135 -17.93 -7.37 2.87
C PRO A 135 -16.67 -7.37 3.73
N GLY A 136 -15.86 -6.31 3.56
CA GLY A 136 -14.68 -6.08 4.37
C GLY A 136 -14.05 -4.73 4.06
N HIS A 137 -13.24 -4.25 4.99
CA HIS A 137 -12.44 -3.05 4.88
C HIS A 137 -11.10 -3.29 5.56
N ASP A 138 -10.13 -2.43 5.35
CA ASP A 138 -8.76 -2.53 5.88
C ASP A 138 -8.73 -3.03 7.33
N LEU A 139 -9.45 -2.35 8.22
CA LEU A 139 -9.47 -2.70 9.65
C LEU A 139 -9.91 -4.14 9.93
N THR A 140 -10.87 -4.67 9.15
CA THR A 140 -11.35 -6.05 9.34
C THR A 140 -10.33 -7.07 8.86
N TYR A 141 -9.61 -6.78 7.78
CA TYR A 141 -8.52 -7.64 7.31
C TYR A 141 -7.36 -7.68 8.30
N LEU A 142 -6.99 -6.51 8.88
CA LEU A 142 -5.95 -6.43 9.91
C LEU A 142 -6.35 -7.20 11.17
N ALA A 143 -7.63 -7.13 11.57
CA ALA A 143 -8.15 -7.86 12.74
C ALA A 143 -8.05 -9.39 12.55
N GLU A 144 -8.42 -9.91 11.38
CA GLU A 144 -8.33 -11.35 11.05
C GLU A 144 -6.90 -11.90 11.18
N TRP A 145 -5.88 -11.06 10.96
CA TRP A 145 -4.47 -11.46 10.99
C TRP A 145 -3.72 -10.99 12.24
N GLY A 146 -4.42 -10.47 13.25
CA GLY A 146 -3.83 -10.08 14.53
C GLY A 146 -2.91 -8.84 14.45
N LEU A 147 -3.07 -7.99 13.44
CA LEU A 147 -2.26 -6.79 13.23
C LEU A 147 -2.78 -5.56 14.00
N LEU A 148 -3.75 -5.75 14.88
CA LEU A 148 -4.30 -4.68 15.72
C LEU A 148 -3.81 -4.81 17.16
N SER A 149 -3.56 -3.68 17.80
CA SER A 149 -3.19 -3.58 19.22
C SER A 149 -4.22 -2.69 19.95
N PRO A 150 -5.37 -3.24 20.37
CA PRO A 150 -6.38 -2.44 21.06
C PRO A 150 -5.84 -1.81 22.36
N PRO A 151 -6.25 -0.55 22.70
CA PRO A 151 -7.31 0.20 22.04
C PRO A 151 -6.87 1.06 20.86
N ASP A 152 -5.60 0.99 20.44
CA ASP A 152 -5.03 1.91 19.45
C ASP A 152 -5.50 1.58 18.04
N MET A 153 -5.85 2.64 17.29
CA MET A 153 -6.15 2.53 15.87
C MET A 153 -4.87 2.54 15.04
N PRO A 154 -4.79 1.73 13.97
CA PRO A 154 -3.64 1.76 13.06
C PRO A 154 -3.51 3.14 12.40
N ARG A 155 -2.27 3.62 12.27
CA ARG A 155 -1.97 4.94 11.68
C ARG A 155 -1.91 4.91 10.15
N THR A 156 -2.20 3.77 9.53
CA THR A 156 -2.20 3.58 8.07
C THR A 156 -3.21 2.53 7.65
N LEU A 157 -3.55 2.50 6.38
CA LEU A 157 -4.42 1.51 5.75
C LEU A 157 -3.53 0.43 5.09
N LEU A 158 -3.02 -0.48 5.91
CA LEU A 158 -1.96 -1.40 5.52
C LEU A 158 -2.41 -2.41 4.44
N ALA A 159 -3.61 -2.98 4.60
CA ALA A 159 -4.17 -3.92 3.63
C ALA A 159 -4.52 -3.24 2.30
N ASP A 160 -5.11 -2.04 2.35
CA ASP A 160 -5.50 -1.29 1.17
C ASP A 160 -4.27 -0.84 0.35
N LEU A 161 -3.27 -0.25 1.00
CA LEU A 161 -2.05 0.21 0.33
C LEU A 161 -1.17 -0.96 -0.12
N GLY A 162 -1.05 -2.01 0.70
CA GLY A 162 -0.37 -3.23 0.30
C GLY A 162 -1.06 -3.94 -0.86
N GLY A 163 -2.39 -3.94 -0.88
CA GLY A 163 -3.19 -4.42 -2.00
C GLY A 163 -3.00 -3.60 -3.28
N ALA A 164 -2.88 -2.26 -3.14
CA ALA A 164 -2.57 -1.39 -4.27
C ALA A 164 -1.22 -1.74 -4.91
N GLU A 165 -0.15 -1.90 -4.12
CA GLU A 165 1.18 -2.31 -4.63
C GLU A 165 1.16 -3.72 -5.25
N ARG A 166 0.38 -4.65 -4.70
CA ARG A 166 0.17 -5.97 -5.31
C ARG A 166 -0.58 -5.87 -6.64
N ALA A 167 -1.54 -4.94 -6.78
CA ALA A 167 -2.25 -4.70 -8.04
C ALA A 167 -1.32 -4.11 -9.10
N VAL A 168 -0.39 -3.23 -8.73
CA VAL A 168 0.68 -2.76 -9.62
C VAL A 168 1.53 -3.94 -10.09
N SER A 169 2.02 -4.77 -9.18
CA SER A 169 2.83 -5.96 -9.50
C SER A 169 2.09 -6.93 -10.43
N ALA A 170 0.80 -7.19 -10.15
CA ALA A 170 -0.05 -8.03 -10.99
C ALA A 170 -0.25 -7.45 -12.38
N THR A 171 -0.43 -6.13 -12.49
CA THR A 171 -0.54 -5.42 -13.77
C THR A 171 0.73 -5.60 -14.60
N LEU A 172 1.89 -5.35 -14.01
CA LEU A 172 3.18 -5.51 -14.68
C LEU A 172 3.41 -6.96 -15.14
N ALA A 173 3.07 -7.95 -14.31
CA ALA A 173 3.17 -9.37 -14.65
C ALA A 173 2.27 -9.74 -15.84
N LEU A 174 1.03 -9.24 -15.89
CA LEU A 174 0.11 -9.48 -17.01
C LEU A 174 0.60 -8.80 -18.30
N LEU A 175 1.11 -7.57 -18.20
CA LEU A 175 1.68 -6.87 -19.36
C LEU A 175 2.92 -7.59 -19.90
N LEU A 176 3.80 -8.06 -19.02
CA LEU A 176 4.96 -8.88 -19.41
C LEU A 176 4.53 -10.19 -20.07
N ARG A 177 3.55 -10.90 -19.50
CA ARG A 177 2.94 -12.10 -20.10
C ARG A 177 2.42 -11.81 -21.50
N ARG A 178 1.73 -10.68 -21.69
CA ARG A 178 1.22 -10.24 -23.00
C ARG A 178 2.34 -9.92 -23.98
N ALA A 179 3.41 -9.28 -23.53
CA ALA A 179 4.60 -9.00 -24.35
C ALA A 179 5.29 -10.29 -24.85
N GLN A 180 5.17 -11.38 -24.08
CA GLN A 180 5.63 -12.72 -24.47
C GLN A 180 4.68 -13.44 -25.45
N GLY A 181 3.67 -12.77 -26.00
CA GLY A 181 2.73 -13.36 -26.97
C GLY A 181 1.61 -14.22 -26.40
N ARG A 182 1.43 -14.23 -25.06
CA ARG A 182 0.42 -15.07 -24.38
C ARG A 182 -0.97 -14.45 -24.26
N GLY A 183 -1.22 -13.33 -24.96
CA GLY A 183 -2.47 -12.58 -24.86
C GLY A 183 -2.61 -11.83 -23.54
N GLY A 184 -3.79 -11.26 -23.30
CA GLY A 184 -4.16 -10.67 -22.01
C GLY A 184 -4.27 -11.71 -20.88
N GLY A 185 -4.73 -11.29 -19.73
CA GLY A 185 -4.86 -12.20 -18.58
C GLY A 185 -5.77 -11.64 -17.50
N TYR A 186 -5.97 -12.45 -16.47
CA TYR A 186 -6.70 -12.07 -15.27
C TYR A 186 -5.82 -12.26 -14.04
N ALA A 187 -5.87 -11.30 -13.14
CA ALA A 187 -5.28 -11.43 -11.81
C ALA A 187 -6.27 -10.89 -10.78
N GLN A 188 -6.48 -11.66 -9.71
CA GLN A 188 -7.20 -11.24 -8.53
C GLN A 188 -6.19 -10.84 -7.45
N VAL A 189 -6.41 -9.72 -6.81
CA VAL A 189 -5.63 -9.20 -5.68
C VAL A 189 -6.57 -9.04 -4.50
N ALA A 190 -6.45 -9.92 -3.51
CA ALA A 190 -7.24 -9.85 -2.30
C ALA A 190 -6.54 -8.99 -1.24
N LEU A 191 -7.26 -8.01 -0.67
CA LEU A 191 -6.74 -7.12 0.37
C LEU A 191 -6.42 -7.89 1.66
N SER A 192 -7.23 -8.90 1.99
CA SER A 192 -6.97 -9.79 3.14
C SER A 192 -5.67 -10.59 2.98
N GLU A 193 -5.27 -10.96 1.74
CA GLU A 193 -3.98 -11.60 1.50
C GLU A 193 -2.80 -10.62 1.59
N ALA A 194 -3.02 -9.33 1.30
CA ALA A 194 -2.02 -8.31 1.58
C ALA A 194 -1.79 -8.17 3.09
N ALA A 195 -2.88 -8.14 3.89
CA ALA A 195 -2.77 -8.16 5.36
C ALA A 195 -2.06 -9.43 5.86
N ALA A 196 -2.40 -10.61 5.31
CA ALA A 196 -1.74 -11.88 5.64
C ALA A 196 -0.23 -11.83 5.41
N PHE A 197 0.21 -11.26 4.29
CA PHE A 197 1.63 -11.10 3.99
C PHE A 197 2.35 -10.24 5.03
N PHE A 198 1.76 -9.11 5.41
CA PHE A 198 2.33 -8.24 6.44
C PHE A 198 2.27 -8.82 7.85
N ALA A 199 1.37 -9.76 8.12
CA ALA A 199 1.30 -10.50 9.37
C ALA A 199 2.39 -11.60 9.48
N GLY A 200 3.15 -11.86 8.42
CA GLY A 200 4.21 -12.87 8.42
C GLY A 200 5.18 -12.76 9.59
N PRO A 201 5.80 -11.60 9.86
CA PRO A 201 6.70 -11.44 11.00
C PRO A 201 6.06 -11.78 12.36
N LEU A 202 4.79 -11.43 12.54
CA LEU A 202 4.02 -11.76 13.75
C LEU A 202 3.72 -13.26 13.81
N ALA A 203 3.29 -13.86 12.71
CA ALA A 203 2.96 -15.29 12.62
C ALA A 203 4.19 -16.17 12.93
N TYR A 204 5.36 -15.79 12.42
CA TYR A 204 6.63 -16.47 12.72
C TYR A 204 7.24 -16.05 14.06
N GLY A 205 6.61 -15.15 14.81
CA GLY A 205 6.95 -14.84 16.19
C GLY A 205 8.03 -13.77 16.37
N ILE A 206 8.63 -13.23 15.30
CA ILE A 206 9.76 -12.30 15.40
C ILE A 206 9.34 -10.91 15.94
N THR A 207 8.09 -10.52 15.74
CA THR A 207 7.51 -9.24 16.22
C THR A 207 6.48 -9.42 17.33
N LYS A 208 6.35 -10.64 17.90
CA LYS A 208 5.50 -10.83 19.08
C LYS A 208 6.01 -10.00 20.26
N PRO A 209 5.15 -9.51 21.14
CA PRO A 209 5.59 -8.84 22.37
C PRO A 209 6.66 -9.65 23.11
N GLY A 210 7.80 -9.02 23.42
CA GLY A 210 8.95 -9.67 24.06
C GLY A 210 9.87 -10.46 23.13
N ALA A 211 9.55 -10.59 21.86
CA ALA A 211 10.46 -11.12 20.84
C ALA A 211 11.49 -10.05 20.40
N PRO A 212 12.61 -10.44 19.75
CA PRO A 212 13.67 -9.49 19.40
C PRO A 212 13.20 -8.22 18.70
N LEU A 213 12.34 -8.34 17.67
CA LEU A 213 11.75 -7.17 16.98
C LEU A 213 10.39 -6.75 17.53
N GLY A 214 9.97 -7.34 18.64
CA GLY A 214 8.77 -7.01 19.41
C GLY A 214 9.11 -6.30 20.73
N GLY A 215 10.28 -5.64 20.82
CA GLY A 215 10.74 -4.91 21.98
C GLY A 215 11.47 -5.75 23.03
N GLY A 216 11.76 -7.04 22.76
CA GLY A 216 12.51 -7.90 23.68
C GLY A 216 14.03 -7.68 23.66
N PHE A 217 14.54 -7.10 22.56
CA PHE A 217 15.94 -6.67 22.50
C PHE A 217 16.03 -5.16 22.79
N PRO A 218 16.81 -4.75 23.82
CA PRO A 218 16.91 -3.33 24.18
C PRO A 218 17.39 -2.44 23.01
N GLY A 219 18.25 -2.95 22.14
CA GLY A 219 18.73 -2.27 20.94
C GLY A 219 17.69 -2.12 19.81
N TYR A 220 16.48 -2.71 19.97
CA TYR A 220 15.38 -2.54 19.01
C TYR A 220 14.08 -2.25 19.74
N SER A 221 13.86 -0.97 20.08
CA SER A 221 12.72 -0.57 20.88
C SER A 221 12.39 0.91 20.75
N LEU A 222 11.27 1.29 21.39
CA LEU A 222 10.88 2.69 21.59
C LEU A 222 11.23 3.10 23.01
N TYR A 223 11.80 4.29 23.14
CA TYR A 223 12.19 4.88 24.43
C TYR A 223 11.64 6.30 24.57
N GLU A 224 11.20 6.62 25.78
CA GLU A 224 10.84 7.98 26.13
C GLU A 224 12.11 8.84 26.23
N ALA A 225 12.06 10.02 25.67
CA ALA A 225 13.07 11.07 25.83
C ALA A 225 12.46 12.19 26.67
N ARG A 226 13.26 13.19 27.04
CA ARG A 226 12.81 14.29 27.90
C ARG A 226 11.56 15.04 27.40
N ASP A 227 11.27 15.01 26.10
CA ASP A 227 10.18 15.78 25.47
C ASP A 227 9.40 15.01 24.40
N GLY A 228 9.56 13.70 24.33
CA GLY A 228 8.89 12.86 23.33
C GLY A 228 9.47 11.46 23.28
N TRP A 229 9.46 10.83 22.12
CA TRP A 229 9.88 9.45 21.93
C TRP A 229 10.97 9.33 20.86
N ILE A 230 11.84 8.34 21.02
CA ILE A 230 12.80 7.92 20.02
C ILE A 230 12.63 6.44 19.66
N SER A 231 12.93 6.11 18.43
CA SER A 231 13.10 4.73 17.98
C SER A 231 14.60 4.39 17.96
N VAL A 232 14.95 3.25 18.50
CA VAL A 232 16.31 2.68 18.49
C VAL A 232 16.26 1.40 17.70
N ALA A 233 17.17 1.23 16.72
CA ALA A 233 17.19 0.08 15.82
C ALA A 233 18.62 -0.42 15.57
N VAL A 234 19.42 -0.58 16.62
CA VAL A 234 20.82 -1.02 16.60
C VAL A 234 20.91 -2.56 16.66
N LEU A 235 20.42 -3.21 15.60
CA LEU A 235 20.33 -4.67 15.50
C LEU A 235 21.69 -5.35 15.26
N GLU A 236 22.55 -4.70 14.48
CA GLU A 236 23.88 -5.21 14.17
C GLU A 236 24.80 -5.04 15.37
N GLN A 237 25.65 -6.02 15.62
CA GLN A 237 26.55 -6.05 16.77
C GLN A 237 27.41 -4.78 16.86
N HIS A 238 27.95 -4.30 15.75
CA HIS A 238 28.80 -3.11 15.72
C HIS A 238 28.04 -1.81 16.08
N PHE A 239 26.73 -1.70 15.77
CA PHE A 239 25.91 -0.59 16.20
C PHE A 239 25.56 -0.68 17.70
N TRP A 240 25.29 -1.92 18.17
CA TRP A 240 25.04 -2.15 19.59
C TRP A 240 26.27 -1.78 20.43
N GLU A 241 27.45 -2.30 20.07
CA GLU A 241 28.71 -2.00 20.77
C GLU A 241 29.04 -0.48 20.74
N ARG A 242 28.80 0.19 19.60
CA ARG A 242 28.97 1.63 19.48
C ARG A 242 27.99 2.39 20.37
N LEU A 243 26.73 2.00 20.42
CA LEU A 243 25.75 2.62 21.31
C LEU A 243 26.19 2.53 22.76
N LEU A 244 26.59 1.35 23.21
CA LEU A 244 27.07 1.15 24.58
C LEU A 244 28.30 2.00 24.89
N LEU A 245 29.29 2.01 24.01
CA LEU A 245 30.50 2.82 24.16
C LEU A 245 30.18 4.32 24.29
N GLU A 246 29.31 4.83 23.42
CA GLU A 246 28.95 6.26 23.39
C GLU A 246 28.03 6.68 24.54
N LEU A 247 27.39 5.73 25.20
CA LEU A 247 26.62 5.94 26.44
C LEU A 247 27.42 5.69 27.71
N ASP A 248 28.68 5.23 27.59
CA ASP A 248 29.56 4.82 28.71
C ASP A 248 28.97 3.64 29.50
N LEU A 249 28.48 2.61 28.77
CA LEU A 249 27.92 1.39 29.33
C LEU A 249 28.73 0.17 28.87
N GLU A 250 28.95 -0.80 29.75
CA GLU A 250 29.60 -2.09 29.40
C GLU A 250 28.58 -3.08 28.80
N ASP A 251 27.36 -3.07 29.33
CA ASP A 251 26.17 -3.79 28.87
C ASP A 251 24.95 -2.95 29.25
N ALA A 252 23.80 -3.18 28.64
CA ALA A 252 22.60 -2.40 28.94
C ALA A 252 21.35 -3.26 28.94
N THR A 253 20.63 -3.17 30.02
CA THR A 253 19.22 -3.60 30.10
C THR A 253 18.31 -2.53 29.45
N ARG A 254 17.04 -2.82 29.34
CA ARG A 254 16.04 -1.85 28.89
C ARG A 254 15.99 -0.64 29.85
N GLU A 255 16.04 -0.89 31.14
CA GLU A 255 15.98 0.11 32.20
C GLU A 255 17.18 1.07 32.15
N ASP A 256 18.39 0.55 31.88
CA ASP A 256 19.61 1.39 31.71
C ASP A 256 19.46 2.36 30.53
N LEU A 257 18.89 1.89 29.40
CA LEU A 257 18.63 2.72 28.23
C LEU A 257 17.48 3.71 28.48
N GLU A 258 16.42 3.33 29.18
CA GLU A 258 15.36 4.25 29.59
C GLU A 258 15.91 5.41 30.41
N GLU A 259 16.79 5.14 31.40
CA GLU A 259 17.46 6.19 32.18
C GLU A 259 18.37 7.07 31.30
N ALA A 260 19.15 6.45 30.43
CA ALA A 260 20.07 7.17 29.54
C ALA A 260 19.31 8.14 28.58
N PHE A 261 18.22 7.66 27.97
CA PHE A 261 17.49 8.43 26.97
C PHE A 261 16.66 9.58 27.56
N MET A 262 16.36 9.57 28.85
CA MET A 262 15.76 10.73 29.54
C MET A 262 16.70 11.94 29.67
N ARG A 263 18.00 11.81 29.40
CA ARG A 263 18.99 12.90 29.58
C ARG A 263 18.88 14.01 28.51
N LYS A 264 18.32 13.73 27.34
CA LYS A 264 18.21 14.70 26.21
C LYS A 264 16.79 14.68 25.63
N THR A 265 16.49 15.69 24.81
CA THR A 265 15.27 15.71 23.97
C THR A 265 15.37 14.70 22.83
N ALA A 266 14.23 14.29 22.28
CA ALA A 266 14.18 13.37 21.15
C ALA A 266 14.98 13.90 19.95
N LYS A 267 14.88 15.20 19.67
CA LYS A 267 15.63 15.86 18.59
C LYS A 267 17.14 15.91 18.86
N GLU A 268 17.56 16.15 20.10
CA GLU A 268 18.99 16.11 20.49
C GLU A 268 19.55 14.69 20.35
N TRP A 269 18.77 13.65 20.69
CA TRP A 269 19.16 12.26 20.45
C TRP A 269 19.26 11.90 18.97
N GLU A 270 18.33 12.35 18.14
CA GLU A 270 18.41 12.14 16.68
C GLU A 270 19.67 12.78 16.10
N GLN A 271 20.01 14.00 16.52
CA GLN A 271 21.23 14.67 16.06
C GLN A 271 22.50 13.98 16.57
N TRP A 272 22.52 13.59 17.84
CA TRP A 272 23.62 12.86 18.47
C TRP A 272 23.90 11.53 17.75
N ALA A 273 22.83 10.82 17.36
CA ALA A 273 22.91 9.56 16.64
C ALA A 273 23.46 9.74 15.21
N LYS A 274 23.01 10.77 14.49
CA LYS A 274 23.53 11.10 13.16
C LYS A 274 25.04 11.35 13.15
N GLU A 275 25.56 12.05 14.16
CA GLU A 275 26.98 12.33 14.30
C GLU A 275 27.83 11.09 14.59
N ARG A 276 27.20 10.00 15.03
CA ARG A 276 27.80 8.72 15.44
C ARG A 276 27.49 7.57 14.52
N ASP A 277 26.77 7.85 13.41
CA ASP A 277 26.32 6.82 12.49
C ASP A 277 25.53 5.70 13.21
N LEU A 278 24.54 6.10 14.04
CA LEU A 278 23.67 5.19 14.77
C LEU A 278 22.22 5.29 14.24
N PRO A 279 21.51 4.17 14.06
CA PRO A 279 20.14 4.17 13.59
C PRO A 279 19.14 4.47 14.71
N LEU A 280 19.06 5.73 15.11
CA LEU A 280 18.08 6.29 16.01
C LEU A 280 17.33 7.43 15.33
N ALA A 281 16.04 7.56 15.60
CA ALA A 281 15.23 8.66 15.08
C ALA A 281 14.22 9.15 16.12
N ALA A 282 14.00 10.46 16.16
CA ALA A 282 12.89 11.03 16.93
C ALA A 282 11.55 10.65 16.30
N LEU A 283 10.58 10.25 17.10
CA LEU A 283 9.21 10.10 16.64
C LEU A 283 8.64 11.48 16.30
N ARG A 284 8.01 11.57 15.15
CA ARG A 284 7.40 12.80 14.67
C ARG A 284 5.90 12.75 14.90
N ASP A 285 5.37 13.83 15.44
CA ASP A 285 3.93 14.05 15.35
C ASP A 285 3.56 14.28 13.89
N VAL A 286 2.53 13.59 13.42
CA VAL A 286 1.98 13.84 12.09
C VAL A 286 1.18 15.13 12.18
N PRO A 287 1.42 16.11 11.30
CA PRO A 287 0.67 17.38 11.29
C PRO A 287 -0.81 17.20 10.98
#